data_549e9190dd85469c57a2a98c6f2f2053
#
_entry.id   549e9190dd85469c57a2a98c6f2f2053
#
_cell.length_a   1.000
_cell.length_b   1.000
_cell.length_c   1.000
_cell.angle_alpha   90.00
_cell.angle_beta   90.00
_cell.angle_gamma   90.00
#
_symmetry.space_group_name_H-M   'P 1'
#
loop_
_entity.id
_entity.type
_entity.pdbx_description
1 polymer ?
#
loop_
_entity_poly.entity_id
_entity_poly.type
_entity_poly.pdbx_seq_one_letter_code
_entity_poly.pdbx_strand_id
1 'polypeptide(L)'
;TRSLLLVVQGMDTSGKGGVMRHVVSQIDPEGIRATAFKAPSAEERKHDFLWRVRNAVPGPGKLGVFDRSHYEDVLVVRVHDLVPQAEWSKRYAQINAFEREVIASGTRIVKVMTHISKDEQKARLRERLERRDKHYKYNPGDVDERLHWDDYMEAYQVALTRTSTKGAPWYVVPANKKWYARYAVQQLLLDALTDMDPTWPVMDFDVATELKRLDAS
;
A
#
# COMPACT_ATOMS: atom_id res chain seq x y z
N THR A 1 12.28 15.08 9.68
CA THR A 1 12.89 13.90 9.07
C THR A 1 12.02 12.66 9.23
N ARG A 2 10.72 12.79 8.96
CA ARG A 2 9.73 11.71 9.03
C ARG A 2 9.30 11.32 7.63
N SER A 3 8.75 10.12 7.46
CA SER A 3 8.14 9.66 6.21
C SER A 3 6.77 9.06 6.45
N LEU A 4 5.95 8.96 5.41
CA LEU A 4 4.65 8.32 5.45
C LEU A 4 4.66 7.11 4.52
N LEU A 5 4.16 5.97 4.96
CA LEU A 5 4.00 4.76 4.16
C LEU A 5 2.53 4.37 4.09
N LEU A 6 1.95 4.43 2.89
CA LEU A 6 0.63 3.88 2.59
C LEU A 6 0.78 2.45 2.08
N VAL A 7 0.18 1.49 2.76
CA VAL A 7 0.07 0.09 2.32
C VAL A 7 -1.34 -0.16 1.82
N VAL A 8 -1.51 -0.54 0.56
CA VAL A 8 -2.82 -0.81 -0.04
C VAL A 8 -2.96 -2.28 -0.40
N GLN A 9 -3.89 -2.95 0.25
CA GLN A 9 -4.25 -4.35 0.01
C GLN A 9 -5.71 -4.48 -0.42
N GLY A 10 -6.07 -5.62 -0.97
CA GLY A 10 -7.43 -5.96 -1.38
C GLY A 10 -7.45 -6.89 -2.58
N MET A 11 -8.56 -7.55 -2.79
CA MET A 11 -8.80 -8.47 -3.90
C MET A 11 -8.61 -7.77 -5.26
N ASP A 12 -8.44 -8.55 -6.31
CA ASP A 12 -8.39 -7.99 -7.66
C ASP A 12 -9.66 -7.23 -7.98
N THR A 13 -9.52 -6.16 -8.75
CA THR A 13 -10.56 -5.16 -9.03
C THR A 13 -11.06 -4.35 -7.82
N SER A 14 -10.56 -4.55 -6.59
CA SER A 14 -11.04 -3.83 -5.40
C SER A 14 -10.85 -2.30 -5.46
N GLY A 15 -10.03 -1.80 -6.37
CA GLY A 15 -9.85 -0.34 -6.55
C GLY A 15 -8.49 0.18 -6.17
N LYS A 16 -7.50 -0.69 -5.85
CA LYS A 16 -6.11 -0.31 -5.55
C LYS A 16 -5.54 0.68 -6.59
N GLY A 17 -5.59 0.34 -7.87
CA GLY A 17 -5.15 1.24 -8.95
C GLY A 17 -5.97 2.54 -9.07
N GLY A 18 -7.19 2.56 -8.53
CA GLY A 18 -8.00 3.78 -8.41
C GLY A 18 -7.48 4.72 -7.32
N VAL A 19 -7.00 4.18 -6.21
CA VAL A 19 -6.29 4.94 -5.15
C VAL A 19 -5.02 5.56 -5.73
N MET A 20 -4.20 4.75 -6.44
CA MET A 20 -2.97 5.25 -7.08
C MET A 20 -3.26 6.42 -8.02
N ARG A 21 -4.24 6.26 -8.91
CA ARG A 21 -4.55 7.25 -9.96
C ARG A 21 -5.24 8.51 -9.45
N HIS A 22 -6.06 8.46 -8.41
CA HIS A 22 -6.94 9.55 -8.02
C HIS A 22 -6.62 10.14 -6.64
N VAL A 23 -5.78 9.50 -5.86
CA VAL A 23 -5.33 9.98 -4.55
C VAL A 23 -3.84 10.26 -4.59
N VAL A 24 -3.04 9.23 -4.84
CA VAL A 24 -1.57 9.34 -4.81
C VAL A 24 -1.04 10.28 -5.90
N SER A 25 -1.57 10.21 -7.12
CA SER A 25 -1.11 11.06 -8.24
C SER A 25 -1.44 12.55 -8.10
N GLN A 26 -2.15 12.95 -7.04
CA GLN A 26 -2.41 14.36 -6.73
C GLN A 26 -1.29 15.00 -5.88
N ILE A 27 -0.31 14.22 -5.49
CA ILE A 27 0.86 14.63 -4.70
C ILE A 27 2.04 14.78 -5.66
N ASP A 28 2.95 15.69 -5.37
CA ASP A 28 4.16 15.91 -6.17
C ASP A 28 4.92 14.58 -6.38
N PRO A 29 5.15 14.17 -7.64
CA PRO A 29 5.85 12.93 -7.95
C PRO A 29 7.24 12.82 -7.33
N GLU A 30 7.96 13.92 -7.15
CA GLU A 30 9.26 13.93 -6.48
C GLU A 30 9.15 13.53 -5.00
N GLY A 31 8.01 13.80 -4.38
CA GLY A 31 7.69 13.41 -3.00
C GLY A 31 7.27 11.95 -2.83
N ILE A 32 7.04 11.20 -3.93
CA ILE A 32 6.44 9.86 -3.89
C ILE A 32 7.45 8.78 -4.26
N ARG A 33 7.39 7.66 -3.54
CA ARG A 33 8.02 6.40 -3.92
C ARG A 33 6.97 5.30 -3.98
N ALA A 34 6.45 5.01 -5.18
CA ALA A 34 5.48 3.95 -5.40
C ALA A 34 6.18 2.63 -5.75
N THR A 35 5.79 1.55 -5.08
CA THR A 35 6.29 0.19 -5.34
C THR A 35 5.11 -0.77 -5.47
N ALA A 36 5.04 -1.47 -6.60
CA ALA A 36 4.05 -2.53 -6.84
C ALA A 36 4.70 -3.89 -6.60
N PHE A 37 4.24 -4.61 -5.58
CA PHE A 37 4.77 -5.94 -5.26
C PHE A 37 4.04 -7.01 -6.09
N LYS A 38 4.79 -7.64 -6.97
CA LYS A 38 4.38 -8.81 -7.76
C LYS A 38 5.01 -10.08 -7.19
N ALA A 39 4.83 -11.22 -7.86
CA ALA A 39 5.56 -12.44 -7.54
C ALA A 39 7.07 -12.14 -7.43
N PRO A 40 7.75 -12.66 -6.40
CA PRO A 40 9.17 -12.36 -6.18
C PRO A 40 10.05 -12.84 -7.35
N SER A 41 11.02 -12.02 -7.73
CA SER A 41 12.04 -12.36 -8.72
C SER A 41 12.95 -13.50 -8.24
N ALA A 42 13.78 -14.02 -9.14
CA ALA A 42 14.77 -15.05 -8.79
C ALA A 42 15.76 -14.56 -7.72
N GLU A 43 16.15 -13.28 -7.77
CA GLU A 43 17.02 -12.67 -6.76
C GLU A 43 16.31 -12.49 -5.42
N GLU A 44 15.08 -11.94 -5.42
CA GLU A 44 14.30 -11.73 -4.21
C GLU A 44 14.03 -13.04 -3.46
N ARG A 45 13.88 -14.17 -4.17
CA ARG A 45 13.68 -15.50 -3.56
C ARG A 45 14.92 -16.07 -2.83
N LYS A 46 16.12 -15.48 -3.03
CA LYS A 46 17.32 -15.87 -2.30
C LYS A 46 17.39 -15.26 -0.89
N HIS A 47 16.54 -14.30 -0.61
CA HIS A 47 16.50 -13.55 0.63
C HIS A 47 15.23 -13.87 1.44
N ASP A 48 15.16 -13.40 2.69
CA ASP A 48 13.93 -13.46 3.46
C ASP A 48 12.84 -12.60 2.79
N PHE A 49 11.57 -12.93 3.05
CA PHE A 49 10.44 -12.32 2.38
C PHE A 49 10.32 -10.79 2.62
N LEU A 50 10.91 -10.28 3.68
CA LEU A 50 10.92 -8.84 4.01
C LEU A 50 12.07 -8.07 3.34
N TRP A 51 13.08 -8.76 2.79
CA TRP A 51 14.25 -8.10 2.20
C TRP A 51 13.86 -7.06 1.13
N ARG A 52 13.04 -7.46 0.16
CA ARG A 52 12.56 -6.55 -0.91
C ARG A 52 11.70 -5.41 -0.38
N VAL A 53 10.98 -5.65 0.73
CA VAL A 53 10.12 -4.66 1.38
C VAL A 53 10.96 -3.64 2.12
N ARG A 54 12.00 -4.06 2.83
CA ARG A 54 12.97 -3.17 3.50
C ARG A 54 13.62 -2.20 2.52
N ASN A 55 14.00 -2.69 1.34
CA ASN A 55 14.59 -1.88 0.27
C ASN A 55 13.60 -0.87 -0.34
N ALA A 56 12.30 -1.06 -0.16
CA ALA A 56 11.24 -0.21 -0.69
C ALA A 56 10.72 0.83 0.32
N VAL A 57 11.06 0.72 1.60
CA VAL A 57 10.64 1.68 2.63
C VAL A 57 11.05 3.11 2.23
N PRO A 58 10.16 4.11 2.35
CA PRO A 58 10.47 5.48 1.96
C PRO A 58 11.51 6.10 2.90
N GLY A 59 12.41 6.87 2.32
CA GLY A 59 13.31 7.74 3.10
C GLY A 59 12.58 8.96 3.69
N PRO A 60 13.26 9.74 4.54
CA PRO A 60 12.72 10.96 5.13
C PRO A 60 12.18 11.94 4.09
N GLY A 61 11.06 12.61 4.40
CA GLY A 61 10.41 13.59 3.53
C GLY A 61 9.63 12.97 2.35
N LYS A 62 9.51 11.64 2.28
CA LYS A 62 8.81 10.96 1.18
C LYS A 62 7.55 10.27 1.64
N LEU A 63 6.58 10.18 0.72
CA LEU A 63 5.44 9.28 0.79
C LEU A 63 5.78 7.98 0.05
N GLY A 64 5.94 6.88 0.78
CA GLY A 64 5.97 5.53 0.21
C GLY A 64 4.56 5.03 -0.06
N VAL A 65 4.36 4.36 -1.19
CA VAL A 65 3.08 3.71 -1.49
C VAL A 65 3.34 2.28 -1.97
N PHE A 66 2.80 1.32 -1.25
CA PHE A 66 2.86 -0.09 -1.60
C PHE A 66 1.54 -0.54 -2.23
N ASP A 67 1.53 -0.79 -3.55
CA ASP A 67 0.44 -1.52 -4.22
C ASP A 67 0.69 -3.02 -4.07
N ARG A 68 -0.09 -3.66 -3.19
CA ARG A 68 0.23 -4.91 -2.50
C ARG A 68 1.46 -4.70 -1.59
N SER A 69 1.93 -5.71 -0.89
CA SER A 69 3.05 -5.54 0.05
C SER A 69 3.58 -6.88 0.56
N HIS A 70 4.33 -6.84 1.66
CA HIS A 70 4.73 -8.01 2.45
C HIS A 70 3.55 -8.84 2.98
N TYR A 71 2.34 -8.33 2.92
CA TYR A 71 1.14 -9.08 3.29
C TYR A 71 0.78 -10.18 2.27
N GLU A 72 1.27 -10.09 1.02
CA GLU A 72 1.13 -11.21 0.07
C GLU A 72 1.70 -12.52 0.64
N ASP A 73 2.70 -12.42 1.49
CA ASP A 73 3.38 -13.54 2.14
C ASP A 73 2.56 -14.25 3.25
N VAL A 74 1.38 -13.71 3.59
CA VAL A 74 0.37 -14.32 4.48
C VAL A 74 -1.03 -14.32 3.84
N LEU A 75 -1.16 -13.85 2.59
CA LEU A 75 -2.38 -13.89 1.78
C LEU A 75 -2.23 -14.94 0.67
N VAL A 76 -1.70 -14.56 -0.50
CA VAL A 76 -1.56 -15.50 -1.63
C VAL A 76 -0.72 -16.73 -1.25
N VAL A 77 0.33 -16.54 -0.48
CA VAL A 77 1.18 -17.66 -0.02
C VAL A 77 0.40 -18.67 0.83
N ARG A 78 -0.49 -18.18 1.69
CA ARG A 78 -1.37 -19.02 2.51
C ARG A 78 -2.45 -19.68 1.67
N VAL A 79 -3.14 -18.93 0.80
CA VAL A 79 -4.27 -19.42 0.00
C VAL A 79 -3.84 -20.52 -0.98
N HIS A 80 -2.63 -20.41 -1.53
CA HIS A 80 -2.09 -21.38 -2.49
C HIS A 80 -1.08 -22.37 -1.89
N ASP A 81 -0.95 -22.41 -0.56
CA ASP A 81 -0.02 -23.31 0.15
C ASP A 81 1.41 -23.27 -0.41
N LEU A 82 1.88 -22.06 -0.80
CA LEU A 82 3.21 -21.90 -1.41
C LEU A 82 4.36 -22.19 -0.44
N VAL A 83 4.11 -22.14 0.85
CA VAL A 83 4.99 -22.61 1.92
C VAL A 83 4.15 -23.27 3.00
N PRO A 84 4.74 -24.21 3.80
CA PRO A 84 4.02 -24.90 4.88
C PRO A 84 3.39 -23.93 5.90
N GLN A 85 2.26 -24.31 6.47
CA GLN A 85 1.57 -23.54 7.51
C GLN A 85 2.50 -23.19 8.69
N ALA A 86 3.36 -24.09 9.09
CA ALA A 86 4.34 -23.87 10.17
C ALA A 86 5.32 -22.72 9.85
N GLU A 87 5.48 -22.35 8.57
CA GLU A 87 6.29 -21.23 8.13
C GLU A 87 5.46 -19.94 8.02
N TRP A 88 4.41 -19.92 7.18
CA TRP A 88 3.65 -18.67 7.00
C TRP A 88 2.97 -18.20 8.28
N SER A 89 2.60 -19.08 9.20
CA SER A 89 1.99 -18.69 10.47
C SER A 89 2.90 -17.84 11.39
N LYS A 90 4.22 -17.97 11.23
CA LYS A 90 5.23 -17.17 11.95
C LYS A 90 5.38 -15.76 11.34
N ARG A 91 5.03 -15.59 10.06
CA ARG A 91 5.21 -14.33 9.33
C ARG A 91 4.41 -13.18 9.91
N TYR A 92 3.26 -13.41 10.54
CA TYR A 92 2.51 -12.36 11.23
C TYR A 92 3.32 -11.67 12.34
N ALA A 93 4.05 -12.44 13.14
CA ALA A 93 4.93 -11.88 14.17
C ALA A 93 6.13 -11.15 13.56
N GLN A 94 6.71 -11.68 12.47
CA GLN A 94 7.80 -11.05 11.74
C GLN A 94 7.37 -9.73 11.08
N ILE A 95 6.17 -9.68 10.49
CA ILE A 95 5.56 -8.47 9.94
C ILE A 95 5.39 -7.41 11.04
N ASN A 96 4.84 -7.78 12.20
CA ASN A 96 4.69 -6.86 13.32
C ASN A 96 6.04 -6.34 13.84
N ALA A 97 7.08 -7.18 13.85
CA ALA A 97 8.42 -6.76 14.24
C ALA A 97 8.99 -5.76 13.22
N PHE A 98 8.90 -6.07 11.94
CA PHE A 98 9.32 -5.20 10.85
C PHE A 98 8.59 -3.84 10.87
N GLU A 99 7.27 -3.83 11.03
CA GLU A 99 6.51 -2.58 11.10
C GLU A 99 6.92 -1.73 12.31
N ARG A 100 7.23 -2.35 13.47
CA ARG A 100 7.77 -1.62 14.63
C ARG A 100 9.13 -0.99 14.32
N GLU A 101 10.03 -1.69 13.63
CA GLU A 101 11.33 -1.15 13.19
C GLU A 101 11.13 0.06 12.27
N VAL A 102 10.22 -0.05 11.29
CA VAL A 102 9.89 1.04 10.35
C VAL A 102 9.30 2.24 11.08
N ILE A 103 8.43 2.02 12.06
CA ILE A 103 7.88 3.11 12.88
C ILE A 103 8.97 3.74 13.75
N ALA A 104 9.83 2.95 14.36
CA ALA A 104 10.95 3.45 15.19
C ALA A 104 11.94 4.29 14.37
N SER A 105 12.09 4.03 13.08
CA SER A 105 12.90 4.84 12.16
C SER A 105 12.26 6.16 11.72
N GLY A 106 11.04 6.47 12.23
CA GLY A 106 10.35 7.74 11.96
C GLY A 106 9.32 7.68 10.84
N THR A 107 8.96 6.48 10.35
CA THR A 107 7.93 6.30 9.32
C THR A 107 6.55 6.08 9.95
N ARG A 108 5.58 6.94 9.63
CA ARG A 108 4.16 6.68 9.92
C ARG A 108 3.62 5.67 8.91
N ILE A 109 2.91 4.64 9.38
CA ILE A 109 2.32 3.61 8.50
C ILE A 109 0.79 3.75 8.52
N VAL A 110 0.19 3.82 7.33
CA VAL A 110 -1.25 3.74 7.10
C VAL A 110 -1.54 2.49 6.28
N LYS A 111 -2.29 1.54 6.84
CA LYS A 111 -2.62 0.28 6.17
C LYS A 111 -4.09 0.28 5.78
N VAL A 112 -4.37 0.08 4.50
CA VAL A 112 -5.71 0.08 3.93
C VAL A 112 -5.99 -1.25 3.23
N MET A 113 -7.09 -1.89 3.62
CA MET A 113 -7.69 -2.99 2.86
C MET A 113 -8.92 -2.46 2.11
N THR A 114 -8.84 -2.37 0.77
CA THR A 114 -10.00 -2.03 -0.06
C THR A 114 -10.91 -3.26 -0.19
N HIS A 115 -12.07 -3.22 0.46
CA HIS A 115 -13.00 -4.33 0.53
C HIS A 115 -14.18 -4.13 -0.42
N ILE A 116 -14.39 -5.08 -1.33
CA ILE A 116 -15.55 -5.16 -2.22
C ILE A 116 -16.30 -6.45 -2.01
N SER A 117 -17.58 -6.48 -2.38
CA SER A 117 -18.35 -7.73 -2.41
C SER A 117 -17.92 -8.62 -3.60
N LYS A 118 -18.17 -9.93 -3.45
CA LYS A 118 -17.91 -10.92 -4.51
C LYS A 118 -18.68 -10.56 -5.80
N ASP A 119 -19.90 -10.02 -5.67
CA ASP A 119 -20.71 -9.60 -6.82
C ASP A 119 -20.17 -8.35 -7.50
N GLU A 120 -19.72 -7.35 -6.73
CA GLU A 120 -19.06 -6.17 -7.30
C GLU A 120 -17.77 -6.54 -8.05
N GLN A 121 -16.98 -7.48 -7.52
CA GLN A 121 -15.80 -8.00 -8.22
C GLN A 121 -16.19 -8.61 -9.58
N LYS A 122 -17.23 -9.45 -9.60
CA LYS A 122 -17.74 -10.07 -10.84
C LYS A 122 -18.18 -9.00 -11.84
N ALA A 123 -18.92 -8.00 -11.39
CA ALA A 123 -19.39 -6.91 -12.26
C ALA A 123 -18.20 -6.13 -12.85
N ARG A 124 -17.15 -5.85 -12.06
CA ARG A 124 -15.95 -5.16 -12.55
C ARG A 124 -15.11 -5.98 -13.51
N LEU A 125 -15.01 -7.29 -13.32
CA LEU A 125 -14.33 -8.19 -14.26
C LEU A 125 -15.10 -8.25 -15.58
N ARG A 126 -16.44 -8.35 -15.52
CA ARG A 126 -17.30 -8.28 -16.69
C ARG A 126 -17.14 -6.97 -17.45
N GLU A 127 -17.15 -5.82 -16.75
CA GLU A 127 -16.92 -4.51 -17.36
C GLU A 127 -15.57 -4.44 -18.10
N ARG A 128 -14.51 -5.10 -17.58
CA ARG A 128 -13.22 -5.17 -18.27
C ARG A 128 -13.29 -5.94 -19.58
N LEU A 129 -14.10 -6.99 -19.68
CA LEU A 129 -14.28 -7.79 -20.89
C LEU A 129 -15.19 -7.10 -21.91
N GLU A 130 -16.26 -6.43 -21.46
CA GLU A 130 -17.22 -5.76 -22.34
C GLU A 130 -16.66 -4.46 -22.95
N ARG A 131 -15.72 -3.81 -22.26
CA ARG A 131 -15.15 -2.53 -22.67
C ARG A 131 -13.77 -2.69 -23.30
N ARG A 132 -13.64 -2.40 -24.61
CA ARG A 132 -12.37 -2.44 -25.35
C ARG A 132 -11.25 -1.64 -24.70
N ASP A 133 -11.57 -0.44 -24.19
CA ASP A 133 -10.62 0.44 -23.50
C ASP A 133 -10.16 -0.09 -22.14
N LYS A 134 -10.70 -1.23 -21.70
CA LYS A 134 -10.32 -1.89 -20.44
C LYS A 134 -9.70 -3.28 -20.63
N HIS A 135 -9.64 -3.82 -21.85
CA HIS A 135 -9.10 -5.15 -22.11
C HIS A 135 -7.67 -5.30 -21.56
N TYR A 136 -6.84 -4.26 -21.67
CA TYR A 136 -5.45 -4.28 -21.16
C TYR A 136 -5.34 -4.47 -19.64
N LYS A 137 -6.44 -4.33 -18.90
CA LYS A 137 -6.51 -4.54 -17.43
C LYS A 137 -7.02 -5.93 -17.08
N TYR A 138 -7.53 -6.68 -18.04
CA TYR A 138 -8.08 -7.99 -17.77
C TYR A 138 -6.97 -9.02 -17.72
N ASN A 139 -7.01 -9.85 -16.69
CA ASN A 139 -6.14 -11.00 -16.54
C ASN A 139 -7.03 -12.24 -16.33
N PRO A 140 -6.94 -13.29 -17.17
CA PRO A 140 -7.69 -14.54 -16.97
C PRO A 140 -7.50 -15.12 -15.56
N GLY A 141 -6.29 -15.05 -14.99
CA GLY A 141 -6.01 -15.49 -13.63
C GLY A 141 -6.83 -14.79 -12.54
N ASP A 142 -7.37 -13.56 -12.79
CA ASP A 142 -8.26 -12.90 -11.83
C ASP A 142 -9.56 -13.72 -11.59
N VAL A 143 -9.98 -14.53 -12.59
CA VAL A 143 -11.14 -15.42 -12.47
C VAL A 143 -10.80 -16.65 -11.66
N ASP A 144 -9.59 -17.21 -11.84
CA ASP A 144 -9.10 -18.36 -11.08
C ASP A 144 -8.94 -17.97 -9.60
N GLU A 145 -8.32 -16.82 -9.31
CA GLU A 145 -8.20 -16.28 -7.95
C GLU A 145 -9.56 -16.05 -7.28
N ARG A 146 -10.58 -15.69 -8.04
CA ARG A 146 -11.94 -15.52 -7.53
C ARG A 146 -12.56 -16.84 -7.02
N LEU A 147 -12.12 -18.01 -7.48
CA LEU A 147 -12.58 -19.30 -6.98
C LEU A 147 -12.17 -19.50 -5.51
N HIS A 148 -11.05 -18.91 -5.10
CA HIS A 148 -10.54 -18.92 -3.74
C HIS A 148 -11.06 -17.77 -2.87
N TRP A 149 -12.22 -17.18 -3.21
CA TRP A 149 -12.76 -16.01 -2.51
C TRP A 149 -12.85 -16.19 -0.99
N ASP A 150 -13.39 -17.31 -0.55
CA ASP A 150 -13.62 -17.56 0.88
C ASP A 150 -12.30 -17.77 1.63
N ASP A 151 -11.34 -18.46 1.00
CA ASP A 151 -9.98 -18.64 1.53
C ASP A 151 -9.25 -17.29 1.69
N TYR A 152 -9.40 -16.40 0.69
CA TYR A 152 -8.87 -15.05 0.78
C TYR A 152 -9.55 -14.23 1.87
N MET A 153 -10.87 -14.31 2.04
CA MET A 153 -11.56 -13.58 3.10
C MET A 153 -11.11 -14.06 4.49
N GLU A 154 -10.90 -15.36 4.68
CA GLU A 154 -10.32 -15.90 5.91
C GLU A 154 -8.88 -15.42 6.11
N ALA A 155 -8.04 -15.47 5.07
CA ALA A 155 -6.64 -15.01 5.14
C ALA A 155 -6.58 -13.52 5.49
N TYR A 156 -7.41 -12.66 4.87
CA TYR A 156 -7.54 -11.24 5.23
C TYR A 156 -7.99 -11.06 6.68
N GLN A 157 -9.04 -11.77 7.11
CA GLN A 157 -9.54 -11.67 8.50
C GLN A 157 -8.42 -11.96 9.51
N VAL A 158 -7.65 -13.01 9.28
CA VAL A 158 -6.54 -13.39 10.16
C VAL A 158 -5.41 -12.34 10.09
N ALA A 159 -5.04 -11.87 8.89
CA ALA A 159 -4.01 -10.87 8.72
C ALA A 159 -4.38 -9.56 9.44
N LEU A 160 -5.59 -9.06 9.21
CA LEU A 160 -6.10 -7.85 9.86
C LEU A 160 -6.10 -7.99 11.39
N THR A 161 -6.59 -9.11 11.91
CA THR A 161 -6.68 -9.35 13.37
C THR A 161 -5.29 -9.46 14.00
N ARG A 162 -4.35 -10.18 13.38
CA ARG A 162 -3.03 -10.44 13.96
C ARG A 162 -2.04 -9.31 13.79
N THR A 163 -2.28 -8.40 12.86
CA THR A 163 -1.30 -7.34 12.52
C THR A 163 -1.85 -5.92 12.66
N SER A 164 -3.09 -5.74 13.12
CA SER A 164 -3.58 -4.41 13.48
C SER A 164 -3.01 -4.01 14.84
N THR A 165 -1.97 -3.18 14.83
CA THR A 165 -1.31 -2.71 16.04
C THR A 165 -1.65 -1.24 16.31
N LYS A 166 -1.41 -0.76 17.54
CA LYS A 166 -1.63 0.65 17.89
C LYS A 166 -0.82 1.62 17.00
N GLY A 167 0.41 1.24 16.63
CA GLY A 167 1.28 2.06 15.78
C GLY A 167 1.00 1.95 14.28
N ALA A 168 0.37 0.85 13.85
CA ALA A 168 0.01 0.59 12.45
C ALA A 168 -1.33 -0.16 12.39
N PRO A 169 -2.46 0.52 12.63
CA PRO A 169 -3.78 -0.08 12.52
C PRO A 169 -4.16 -0.36 11.06
N TRP A 170 -5.00 -1.36 10.84
CA TRP A 170 -5.66 -1.59 9.58
C TRP A 170 -6.96 -0.80 9.48
N TYR A 171 -7.17 -0.20 8.32
CA TYR A 171 -8.43 0.43 7.93
C TYR A 171 -9.08 -0.39 6.82
N VAL A 172 -10.24 -0.99 7.13
CA VAL A 172 -11.05 -1.67 6.12
C VAL A 172 -11.95 -0.65 5.44
N VAL A 173 -11.67 -0.37 4.17
CA VAL A 173 -12.37 0.67 3.40
C VAL A 173 -13.37 0.02 2.44
N PRO A 174 -14.69 0.24 2.62
CA PRO A 174 -15.70 -0.20 1.67
C PRO A 174 -15.44 0.38 0.27
N ALA A 175 -15.27 -0.49 -0.73
CA ALA A 175 -14.82 -0.09 -2.06
C ALA A 175 -15.78 -0.42 -3.21
N ASN A 176 -17.00 -0.86 -2.92
CA ASN A 176 -18.06 -1.00 -3.94
C ASN A 176 -18.33 0.37 -4.60
N LYS A 177 -18.37 1.44 -3.83
CA LYS A 177 -18.44 2.80 -4.36
C LYS A 177 -17.05 3.38 -4.53
N LYS A 178 -16.56 3.45 -5.76
CA LYS A 178 -15.19 3.91 -6.10
C LYS A 178 -14.87 5.30 -5.51
N TRP A 179 -15.83 6.23 -5.56
CA TRP A 179 -15.65 7.58 -5.02
C TRP A 179 -15.42 7.56 -3.51
N TYR A 180 -16.19 6.73 -2.77
CA TYR A 180 -16.07 6.63 -1.32
C TYR A 180 -14.71 6.07 -0.90
N ALA A 181 -14.26 5.00 -1.56
CA ALA A 181 -12.96 4.42 -1.27
C ALA A 181 -11.81 5.43 -1.48
N ARG A 182 -11.88 6.23 -2.54
CA ARG A 182 -10.90 7.29 -2.80
C ARG A 182 -10.94 8.37 -1.73
N TYR A 183 -12.13 8.86 -1.40
CA TYR A 183 -12.33 9.85 -0.33
C TYR A 183 -11.80 9.34 1.01
N ALA A 184 -12.18 8.13 1.41
CA ALA A 184 -11.73 7.55 2.67
C ALA A 184 -10.20 7.41 2.76
N VAL A 185 -9.55 6.92 1.69
CA VAL A 185 -8.09 6.81 1.67
C VAL A 185 -7.42 8.19 1.68
N GLN A 186 -7.97 9.15 0.94
CA GLN A 186 -7.47 10.53 0.95
C GLN A 186 -7.57 11.14 2.36
N GLN A 187 -8.69 10.93 3.05
CA GLN A 187 -8.87 11.42 4.42
C GLN A 187 -7.87 10.78 5.39
N LEU A 188 -7.66 9.46 5.31
CA LEU A 188 -6.66 8.77 6.14
C LEU A 188 -5.23 9.31 5.93
N LEU A 189 -4.88 9.66 4.69
CA LEU A 189 -3.59 10.29 4.40
C LEU A 189 -3.52 11.71 4.95
N LEU A 190 -4.58 12.49 4.78
CA LEU A 190 -4.67 13.86 5.30
C LEU A 190 -4.55 13.86 6.82
N ASP A 191 -5.29 13.01 7.52
CA ASP A 191 -5.23 12.88 8.98
C ASP A 191 -3.81 12.48 9.44
N ALA A 192 -3.18 11.53 8.73
CA ALA A 192 -1.82 11.11 9.05
C ALA A 192 -0.80 12.25 8.85
N LEU A 193 -0.94 13.05 7.78
CA LEU A 193 -0.07 14.20 7.52
C LEU A 193 -0.33 15.32 8.54
N THR A 194 -1.58 15.57 8.90
CA THR A 194 -1.94 16.56 9.93
C THR A 194 -1.33 16.18 11.28
N ASP A 195 -1.45 14.91 11.69
CA ASP A 195 -0.83 14.39 12.92
C ASP A 195 0.72 14.45 12.88
N MET A 196 1.31 14.35 11.70
CA MET A 196 2.77 14.46 11.53
C MET A 196 3.25 15.90 11.57
N ASP A 197 2.38 16.89 11.32
CA ASP A 197 2.70 18.32 11.29
C ASP A 197 4.01 18.62 10.53
N PRO A 198 4.06 18.37 9.20
CA PRO A 198 5.26 18.59 8.41
C PRO A 198 5.59 20.09 8.31
N THR A 199 6.83 20.43 8.55
CA THR A 199 7.34 21.80 8.40
C THR A 199 8.25 21.91 7.18
N TRP A 200 8.33 23.09 6.61
CA TRP A 200 9.29 23.38 5.54
C TRP A 200 10.73 23.19 6.04
N PRO A 201 11.63 22.69 5.19
CA PRO A 201 13.05 22.63 5.52
C PRO A 201 13.59 24.02 5.87
N VAL A 202 14.41 24.09 6.90
CA VAL A 202 15.17 25.33 7.20
C VAL A 202 16.31 25.44 6.21
N MET A 203 16.37 26.55 5.49
CA MET A 203 17.45 26.86 4.56
C MET A 203 18.64 27.44 5.33
N ASP A 204 19.84 27.24 4.82
CA ASP A 204 21.12 27.68 5.41
C ASP A 204 21.61 29.02 4.82
N PHE A 205 20.74 29.79 4.19
CA PHE A 205 21.04 31.11 3.64
C PHE A 205 20.15 32.21 4.24
N ASP A 206 20.70 33.43 4.27
CA ASP A 206 19.97 34.63 4.70
C ASP A 206 19.15 35.20 3.54
N VAL A 207 17.83 35.18 3.68
CA VAL A 207 16.88 35.62 2.62
C VAL A 207 17.09 37.07 2.24
N ALA A 208 17.37 37.98 3.21
CA ALA A 208 17.54 39.38 2.92
C ALA A 208 18.82 39.67 2.13
N THR A 209 19.88 38.92 2.40
CA THR A 209 21.14 38.95 1.64
C THR A 209 20.93 38.45 0.20
N GLU A 210 20.23 37.35 0.02
CA GLU A 210 20.01 36.79 -1.30
C GLU A 210 19.05 37.66 -2.15
N LEU A 211 18.05 38.30 -1.53
CA LEU A 211 17.22 39.27 -2.23
C LEU A 211 18.02 40.46 -2.75
N LYS A 212 18.93 41.04 -1.94
CA LYS A 212 19.81 42.14 -2.38
C LYS A 212 20.72 41.68 -3.54
N ARG A 213 21.25 40.46 -3.50
CA ARG A 213 22.05 39.91 -4.60
C ARG A 213 21.26 39.74 -5.89
N LEU A 214 20.03 39.29 -5.78
CA LEU A 214 19.12 39.13 -6.92
C LEU A 214 18.77 40.51 -7.53
N ASP A 215 18.43 41.50 -6.70
CA ASP A 215 18.09 42.85 -7.15
C ASP A 215 19.28 43.58 -7.83
N ALA A 216 20.50 43.16 -7.52
CA ALA A 216 21.75 43.74 -8.08
C ALA A 216 22.24 42.99 -9.36
N SER A 217 21.58 41.89 -9.75
CA SER A 217 21.94 41.07 -10.91
C SER A 217 21.16 41.49 -12.16
#